data_fc08ce0f5993b91b5d31292ed03f3552
#
_entry.id   fc08ce0f5993b91b5d31292ed03f3552
#
_cell.length_a   1.000
_cell.length_b   1.000
_cell.length_c   1.000
_cell.angle_alpha   90.00
_cell.angle_beta   90.00
_cell.angle_gamma   90.00
#
_symmetry.space_group_name_H-M   'P 1'
#
loop_
_entity.id
_entity.type
_entity.pdbx_description
1 polymer ?
#
loop_
_entity_poly.entity_id
_entity_poly.type
_entity_poly.pdbx_seq_one_letter_code
_entity_poly.pdbx_strand_id
1 'polypeptide(L)'
;MPGMLTLVKGSVAAAIVSTVALGLTVTKTTTKSTYQGKPIDMVTLKNKNGIELTAISYGGIITSLKVPDRAGKFADVVLGFDKLENYWADPPPPFFGAIIGRYGNRIAKGKFTLGGKTYTLATNNPPNHLHGGNKGFDKQLWTITTKESGEGSSAIFTRTSPDGEEGYPGTLQVRVTYTLTDKNELILDYHATTDKPTPVNLTQHTYWNLAGEGSGDILGHQLTINADRFTPVDTTLIPTGELASVSGTPFDFRQPTAIGARIDQNNDQLKKGPGYDHNWVLNRKGSGPEFAARLRDPQSGRTLEIATTEPGLQFYSGNFLDGALTGKSGKPYARRTGLCLETQHFPDSPNQPNFPSTILQPGKSYDSRTVVTFSAK
;
A
#
# COMPACT_ATOMS: atom_id res chain seq x y z
N MET A 1 -15.64 71.92 -50.26
CA MET A 1 -16.10 71.26 -49.01
C MET A 1 -15.34 69.92 -48.96
N PRO A 2 -14.46 69.67 -47.99
CA PRO A 2 -13.65 68.44 -47.95
C PRO A 2 -14.44 67.33 -47.20
N GLY A 3 -14.40 66.15 -47.81
CA GLY A 3 -14.98 64.96 -47.24
C GLY A 3 -14.07 64.37 -46.12
N MET A 4 -14.72 64.00 -45.03
CA MET A 4 -14.11 63.46 -43.83
C MET A 4 -13.91 61.95 -43.98
N LEU A 5 -12.67 61.51 -44.02
CA LEU A 5 -12.26 60.08 -43.99
C LEU A 5 -12.30 59.56 -42.54
N THR A 6 -13.22 58.62 -42.25
CA THR A 6 -13.30 57.98 -40.94
C THR A 6 -12.37 56.76 -40.90
N LEU A 7 -11.32 56.81 -40.07
CA LEU A 7 -10.43 55.69 -39.81
C LEU A 7 -11.12 54.73 -38.83
N VAL A 8 -11.43 53.51 -39.28
CA VAL A 8 -11.85 52.40 -38.39
C VAL A 8 -10.58 51.75 -37.82
N LYS A 9 -10.35 51.91 -36.53
CA LYS A 9 -9.32 51.18 -35.80
C LYS A 9 -9.82 49.78 -35.49
N GLY A 10 -9.32 48.80 -36.25
CA GLY A 10 -9.51 47.38 -35.91
C GLY A 10 -8.64 46.99 -34.72
N SER A 11 -9.23 46.68 -33.59
CA SER A 11 -8.53 46.06 -32.45
C SER A 11 -8.35 44.56 -32.71
N VAL A 12 -7.10 44.16 -32.95
CA VAL A 12 -6.73 42.72 -32.97
C VAL A 12 -6.61 42.30 -31.51
N ALA A 13 -7.60 41.53 -31.04
CA ALA A 13 -7.50 40.85 -29.75
C ALA A 13 -6.54 39.66 -29.91
N ALA A 14 -5.36 39.77 -29.37
CA ALA A 14 -4.44 38.64 -29.23
C ALA A 14 -5.03 37.67 -28.21
N ALA A 15 -5.48 36.50 -28.66
CA ALA A 15 -5.84 35.38 -27.78
C ALA A 15 -4.55 34.83 -27.15
N ILE A 16 -4.36 35.13 -25.88
CA ILE A 16 -3.30 34.47 -25.06
C ILE A 16 -3.80 33.04 -24.82
N VAL A 17 -3.30 32.10 -25.60
CA VAL A 17 -3.42 30.68 -25.31
C VAL A 17 -2.45 30.39 -24.16
N SER A 18 -2.97 30.40 -22.92
CA SER A 18 -2.24 29.90 -21.75
C SER A 18 -2.11 28.40 -21.90
N THR A 19 -1.00 27.92 -22.44
CA THR A 19 -0.58 26.52 -22.23
C THR A 19 -0.27 26.37 -20.75
N VAL A 20 -1.24 25.86 -19.99
CA VAL A 20 -0.97 25.34 -18.64
C VAL A 20 -0.03 24.18 -18.84
N ALA A 21 1.26 24.36 -18.59
CA ALA A 21 2.20 23.26 -18.48
C ALA A 21 1.69 22.39 -17.33
N LEU A 22 1.18 21.19 -17.63
CA LEU A 22 0.94 20.15 -16.65
C LEU A 22 2.30 19.77 -16.08
N GLY A 23 2.69 20.40 -14.97
CA GLY A 23 3.93 20.11 -14.25
C GLY A 23 3.68 19.08 -13.15
N LEU A 24 4.75 18.48 -12.66
CA LEU A 24 4.77 17.83 -11.35
C LEU A 24 4.20 18.81 -10.32
N THR A 25 3.20 18.39 -9.56
CA THR A 25 2.64 19.23 -8.51
C THR A 25 2.45 18.43 -7.23
N VAL A 26 2.76 19.09 -6.11
CA VAL A 26 2.37 18.61 -4.79
C VAL A 26 1.54 19.68 -4.11
N THR A 27 0.38 19.31 -3.60
CA THR A 27 -0.49 20.20 -2.84
C THR A 27 -0.75 19.57 -1.46
N LYS A 28 -0.51 20.32 -0.40
CA LYS A 28 -0.88 19.95 0.95
C LYS A 28 -1.95 20.92 1.45
N THR A 29 -3.04 20.37 2.00
CA THR A 29 -4.14 21.13 2.58
C THR A 29 -4.51 20.56 3.94
N THR A 30 -4.97 21.41 4.85
CA THR A 30 -5.59 20.96 6.10
C THR A 30 -7.10 20.87 5.88
N THR A 31 -7.67 19.70 6.11
CA THR A 31 -9.10 19.44 5.90
C THR A 31 -9.93 19.97 7.07
N LYS A 32 -11.27 19.95 6.93
CA LYS A 32 -12.19 20.24 8.04
C LYS A 32 -12.39 19.04 8.97
N SER A 33 -12.03 17.84 8.53
CA SER A 33 -12.13 16.61 9.33
C SER A 33 -11.08 16.60 10.44
N THR A 34 -11.44 16.06 11.60
CA THR A 34 -10.55 15.96 12.75
C THR A 34 -10.55 14.54 13.33
N TYR A 35 -9.40 14.14 13.86
CA TYR A 35 -9.27 12.92 14.65
C TYR A 35 -8.74 13.30 16.03
N GLN A 36 -9.48 12.95 17.09
CA GLN A 36 -9.17 13.34 18.49
C GLN A 36 -8.90 14.84 18.66
N GLY A 37 -9.70 15.69 17.99
CA GLY A 37 -9.58 17.15 18.03
C GLY A 37 -8.42 17.75 17.22
N LYS A 38 -7.61 16.92 16.54
CA LYS A 38 -6.52 17.39 15.69
C LYS A 38 -6.96 17.34 14.21
N PRO A 39 -6.65 18.38 13.41
CA PRO A 39 -7.02 18.42 12.01
C PRO A 39 -6.28 17.36 11.21
N ILE A 40 -6.91 16.86 10.15
CA ILE A 40 -6.32 15.92 9.19
C ILE A 40 -5.73 16.72 8.03
N ASP A 41 -4.44 16.54 7.80
CA ASP A 41 -3.79 17.03 6.58
C ASP A 41 -4.00 16.04 5.44
N MET A 42 -4.20 16.58 4.23
CA MET A 42 -4.31 15.84 2.99
C MET A 42 -3.22 16.33 2.03
N VAL A 43 -2.59 15.41 1.34
CA VAL A 43 -1.60 15.68 0.30
C VAL A 43 -2.03 15.06 -1.01
N THR A 44 -1.90 15.82 -2.10
CA THR A 44 -2.13 15.32 -3.47
C THR A 44 -0.84 15.46 -4.26
N LEU A 45 -0.40 14.36 -4.86
CA LEU A 45 0.73 14.29 -5.78
C LEU A 45 0.18 14.08 -7.19
N LYS A 46 0.66 14.84 -8.17
CA LYS A 46 0.26 14.67 -9.57
C LYS A 46 1.49 14.73 -10.47
N ASN A 47 1.59 13.80 -11.42
CA ASN A 47 2.65 13.78 -12.40
C ASN A 47 2.21 14.40 -13.74
N LYS A 48 3.15 14.63 -14.66
CA LYS A 48 2.91 15.22 -15.99
C LYS A 48 1.97 14.38 -16.86
N ASN A 49 1.86 13.08 -16.58
CA ASN A 49 1.00 12.16 -17.33
C ASN A 49 -0.43 12.10 -16.77
N GLY A 50 -0.73 12.91 -15.72
CA GLY A 50 -2.06 13.02 -15.13
C GLY A 50 -2.38 11.99 -14.06
N ILE A 51 -1.46 11.07 -13.71
CA ILE A 51 -1.62 10.20 -12.54
C ILE A 51 -1.68 11.07 -11.30
N GLU A 52 -2.66 10.80 -10.44
CA GLU A 52 -2.95 11.58 -9.24
C GLU A 52 -3.12 10.65 -8.04
N LEU A 53 -2.32 10.87 -7.00
CA LEU A 53 -2.39 10.18 -5.72
C LEU A 53 -2.81 11.17 -4.63
N THR A 54 -3.77 10.79 -3.80
CA THR A 54 -4.16 11.53 -2.59
C THR A 54 -3.92 10.66 -1.36
N ALA A 55 -3.29 11.25 -0.34
CA ALA A 55 -3.07 10.60 0.95
C ALA A 55 -3.36 11.55 2.11
N ILE A 56 -3.61 11.00 3.32
CA ILE A 56 -3.96 11.75 4.52
C ILE A 56 -3.00 11.48 5.68
N SER A 57 -2.95 12.42 6.63
CA SER A 57 -2.08 12.30 7.82
C SER A 57 -2.53 11.21 8.80
N TYR A 58 -3.80 10.82 8.81
CA TYR A 58 -4.25 9.66 9.58
C TYR A 58 -3.81 8.37 8.89
N GLY A 59 -3.00 7.56 9.57
CA GLY A 59 -2.47 6.29 9.07
C GLY A 59 -1.54 6.39 7.87
N GLY A 60 -1.20 7.60 7.37
CA GLY A 60 -0.53 7.78 6.08
C GLY A 60 -1.32 7.19 4.91
N ILE A 61 -2.64 7.16 5.04
CA ILE A 61 -3.55 6.41 4.16
C ILE A 61 -3.57 7.00 2.76
N ILE A 62 -3.32 6.16 1.74
CA ILE A 62 -3.63 6.47 0.35
C ILE A 62 -5.15 6.32 0.16
N THR A 63 -5.83 7.45 -0.05
CA THR A 63 -7.29 7.50 -0.18
C THR A 63 -7.77 7.40 -1.63
N SER A 64 -6.92 7.80 -2.59
CA SER A 64 -7.21 7.75 -4.03
C SER A 64 -5.94 7.62 -4.83
N LEU A 65 -6.01 6.85 -5.92
CA LEU A 65 -4.96 6.78 -6.93
C LEU A 65 -5.61 6.60 -8.31
N LYS A 66 -5.58 7.66 -9.11
CA LYS A 66 -6.18 7.70 -10.45
C LYS A 66 -5.13 7.40 -11.51
N VAL A 67 -5.36 6.34 -12.28
CA VAL A 67 -4.50 5.91 -13.39
C VAL A 67 -5.30 5.72 -14.67
N PRO A 68 -4.72 6.01 -15.87
CA PRO A 68 -5.43 5.86 -17.14
C PRO A 68 -5.52 4.40 -17.56
N ASP A 69 -6.58 4.05 -18.29
CA ASP A 69 -6.67 2.80 -19.05
C ASP A 69 -6.04 2.95 -20.44
N ARG A 70 -6.13 1.88 -21.28
CA ARG A 70 -5.60 1.88 -22.65
C ARG A 70 -6.24 2.93 -23.58
N ALA A 71 -7.42 3.45 -23.24
CA ALA A 71 -8.09 4.53 -23.95
C ALA A 71 -7.79 5.93 -23.36
N GLY A 72 -6.93 6.00 -22.35
CA GLY A 72 -6.59 7.24 -21.64
C GLY A 72 -7.62 7.67 -20.60
N LYS A 73 -8.65 6.87 -20.31
CA LYS A 73 -9.67 7.20 -19.31
C LYS A 73 -9.16 6.88 -17.91
N PHE A 74 -9.09 7.90 -17.05
CA PHE A 74 -8.66 7.74 -15.66
C PHE A 74 -9.75 7.09 -14.80
N ALA A 75 -9.34 6.19 -13.90
CA ALA A 75 -10.16 5.66 -12.83
C ALA A 75 -9.34 5.56 -11.55
N ASP A 76 -10.02 5.69 -10.40
CA ASP A 76 -9.45 5.39 -9.10
C ASP A 76 -9.33 3.88 -8.94
N VAL A 77 -8.14 3.38 -8.67
CA VAL A 77 -7.83 1.94 -8.63
C VAL A 77 -7.61 1.42 -7.21
N VAL A 78 -7.90 2.22 -6.19
CA VAL A 78 -7.77 1.83 -4.79
C VAL A 78 -9.11 1.88 -4.06
N LEU A 79 -9.37 0.92 -3.18
CA LEU A 79 -10.53 0.96 -2.29
C LEU A 79 -10.31 1.98 -1.18
N GLY A 80 -11.41 2.54 -0.66
CA GLY A 80 -11.40 3.55 0.40
C GLY A 80 -12.72 4.30 0.48
N PHE A 81 -12.70 5.48 1.09
CA PHE A 81 -13.88 6.29 1.35
C PHE A 81 -13.65 7.73 0.91
N ASP A 82 -14.72 8.40 0.43
CA ASP A 82 -14.71 9.85 0.19
C ASP A 82 -14.83 10.61 1.51
N LYS A 83 -15.61 10.08 2.45
CA LYS A 83 -15.76 10.66 3.78
C LYS A 83 -14.63 10.18 4.68
N LEU A 84 -13.76 11.12 5.10
CA LEU A 84 -12.55 10.78 5.85
C LEU A 84 -12.85 10.12 7.19
N GLU A 85 -13.94 10.49 7.85
CA GLU A 85 -14.38 9.93 9.12
C GLU A 85 -14.59 8.41 9.07
N ASN A 86 -14.88 7.85 7.90
CA ASN A 86 -15.05 6.41 7.73
C ASN A 86 -13.74 5.64 7.92
N TYR A 87 -12.55 6.28 7.81
CA TYR A 87 -11.27 5.64 8.07
C TYR A 87 -10.99 5.39 9.55
N TRP A 88 -11.67 6.12 10.46
CA TRP A 88 -11.59 5.92 11.92
C TRP A 88 -12.95 5.65 12.56
N ALA A 89 -13.87 5.09 11.78
CA ALA A 89 -15.16 4.61 12.27
C ALA A 89 -14.97 3.47 13.29
N ASP A 90 -16.00 3.22 14.07
CA ASP A 90 -16.07 2.08 14.99
C ASP A 90 -17.24 1.16 14.56
N PRO A 91 -16.99 -0.09 14.16
CA PRO A 91 -15.67 -0.76 14.06
C PRO A 91 -14.79 -0.16 12.94
N PRO A 92 -13.44 -0.22 13.12
CA PRO A 92 -12.53 0.33 12.12
C PRO A 92 -12.52 -0.51 10.84
N PRO A 93 -12.34 0.14 9.65
CA PRO A 93 -12.23 -0.57 8.39
C PRO A 93 -10.91 -1.38 8.32
N PRO A 94 -10.81 -2.36 7.41
CA PRO A 94 -9.69 -3.28 7.34
C PRO A 94 -8.45 -2.65 6.67
N PHE A 95 -7.82 -1.68 7.30
CA PHE A 95 -6.51 -1.09 6.93
C PHE A 95 -6.42 -0.44 5.54
N PHE A 96 -7.53 -0.05 4.91
CA PHE A 96 -7.53 0.52 3.55
C PHE A 96 -6.46 1.60 3.36
N GLY A 97 -5.48 1.33 2.48
CA GLY A 97 -4.46 2.28 2.05
C GLY A 97 -3.44 2.72 3.11
N ALA A 98 -3.40 2.08 4.30
CA ALA A 98 -2.64 2.55 5.44
C ALA A 98 -1.16 2.11 5.43
N ILE A 99 -0.30 2.91 6.06
CA ILE A 99 1.03 2.49 6.50
C ILE A 99 0.86 1.53 7.67
N ILE A 100 1.41 0.34 7.53
CA ILE A 100 1.37 -0.70 8.56
C ILE A 100 2.69 -0.74 9.33
N GLY A 101 2.58 -0.81 10.64
CA GLY A 101 3.68 -0.89 11.59
C GLY A 101 3.17 -0.82 13.05
N ARG A 102 4.06 -1.05 14.06
CA ARG A 102 5.50 -1.26 13.96
C ARG A 102 5.87 -2.56 13.21
N TYR A 103 4.99 -3.58 13.28
CA TYR A 103 5.20 -4.88 12.63
C TYR A 103 4.00 -5.25 11.76
N GLY A 104 4.21 -5.26 10.45
CA GLY A 104 3.22 -5.70 9.46
C GLY A 104 3.00 -7.20 9.52
N ASN A 105 1.78 -7.63 9.18
CA ASN A 105 1.32 -9.00 9.30
C ASN A 105 1.33 -9.51 10.77
N ARG A 106 1.46 -10.82 10.99
CA ARG A 106 1.19 -11.47 12.28
C ARG A 106 2.46 -11.77 13.09
N ILE A 107 2.30 -11.76 14.43
CA ILE A 107 3.22 -12.35 15.40
C ILE A 107 2.41 -13.35 16.25
N ALA A 108 2.86 -14.61 16.26
CA ALA A 108 2.18 -15.72 16.91
C ALA A 108 1.92 -15.45 18.39
N LYS A 109 0.66 -15.63 18.81
CA LYS A 109 0.20 -15.47 20.21
C LYS A 109 0.55 -14.10 20.82
N GLY A 110 0.84 -13.10 19.99
CA GLY A 110 1.28 -11.78 20.43
C GLY A 110 2.55 -11.82 21.27
N LYS A 111 3.50 -12.73 21.00
CA LYS A 111 4.71 -12.87 21.81
C LYS A 111 5.95 -13.08 20.95
N PHE A 112 7.07 -12.51 21.38
CA PHE A 112 8.40 -12.79 20.85
C PHE A 112 9.45 -12.68 21.97
N THR A 113 10.59 -13.34 21.79
CA THR A 113 11.72 -13.26 22.73
C THR A 113 12.87 -12.51 22.06
N LEU A 114 13.40 -11.52 22.76
CA LEU A 114 14.53 -10.71 22.30
C LEU A 114 15.49 -10.45 23.47
N GLY A 115 16.78 -10.78 23.31
CA GLY A 115 17.78 -10.63 24.36
C GLY A 115 17.46 -11.39 25.66
N GLY A 116 16.83 -12.57 25.55
CA GLY A 116 16.41 -13.37 26.71
C GLY A 116 15.14 -12.89 27.41
N LYS A 117 14.55 -11.78 26.99
CA LYS A 117 13.30 -11.23 27.54
C LYS A 117 12.13 -11.53 26.60
N THR A 118 11.03 -12.04 27.15
CA THR A 118 9.76 -12.20 26.40
C THR A 118 8.95 -10.92 26.45
N TYR A 119 8.54 -10.44 25.28
CA TYR A 119 7.64 -9.31 25.10
C TYR A 119 6.24 -9.84 24.75
N THR A 120 5.23 -9.20 25.33
CA THR A 120 3.81 -9.53 25.08
C THR A 120 3.14 -8.34 24.42
N LEU A 121 2.52 -8.58 23.29
CA LEU A 121 1.80 -7.62 22.47
C LEU A 121 0.29 -7.87 22.57
N ALA A 122 -0.52 -6.91 22.16
CA ALA A 122 -1.96 -7.10 22.04
C ALA A 122 -2.30 -8.23 21.06
N THR A 123 -3.25 -9.10 21.42
CA THR A 123 -3.79 -10.14 20.53
C THR A 123 -5.05 -9.61 19.82
N ASN A 124 -4.88 -8.59 19.00
CA ASN A 124 -5.96 -7.90 18.28
C ASN A 124 -6.53 -8.69 17.09
N ASN A 125 -5.95 -9.86 16.80
CA ASN A 125 -6.48 -10.87 15.87
C ASN A 125 -6.36 -12.25 16.54
N PRO A 126 -7.21 -12.55 17.53
CA PRO A 126 -7.04 -13.72 18.41
C PRO A 126 -6.84 -15.02 17.66
N PRO A 127 -5.83 -15.85 18.06
CA PRO A 127 -4.97 -15.67 19.22
C PRO A 127 -3.70 -14.83 18.96
N ASN A 128 -3.57 -14.17 17.80
CA ASN A 128 -2.35 -13.55 17.34
C ASN A 128 -2.39 -12.01 17.41
N HIS A 129 -1.23 -11.42 17.32
CA HIS A 129 -1.04 -9.99 17.06
C HIS A 129 -1.04 -9.75 15.55
N LEU A 130 -1.62 -8.64 15.10
CA LEU A 130 -1.74 -8.27 13.69
C LEU A 130 -1.45 -6.78 13.49
N HIS A 131 -0.68 -6.44 12.46
CA HIS A 131 -0.50 -5.10 11.92
C HIS A 131 -0.17 -4.01 12.96
N GLY A 132 0.68 -4.34 13.95
CA GLY A 132 1.15 -3.38 14.94
C GLY A 132 0.21 -3.17 16.15
N GLY A 133 -0.91 -3.88 16.24
CA GLY A 133 -1.75 -3.93 17.43
C GLY A 133 -3.07 -3.16 17.33
N ASN A 134 -3.65 -2.86 18.49
CA ASN A 134 -4.95 -2.18 18.58
C ASN A 134 -4.91 -0.75 18.03
N LYS A 135 -3.80 -0.05 18.25
CA LYS A 135 -3.53 1.30 17.77
C LYS A 135 -2.21 1.34 17.00
N GLY A 136 -2.09 0.49 15.96
CA GLY A 136 -0.96 0.44 15.07
C GLY A 136 -0.75 1.73 14.27
N PHE A 137 0.21 1.75 13.38
CA PHE A 137 0.58 2.94 12.58
C PHE A 137 -0.56 3.43 11.68
N ASP A 138 -1.45 2.54 11.29
CA ASP A 138 -2.69 2.79 10.55
C ASP A 138 -3.69 3.69 11.29
N LYS A 139 -3.60 3.77 12.63
CA LYS A 139 -4.48 4.56 13.51
C LYS A 139 -3.77 5.73 14.19
N GLN A 140 -2.64 6.14 13.66
CA GLN A 140 -1.83 7.24 14.20
C GLN A 140 -1.86 8.45 13.28
N LEU A 141 -1.69 9.64 13.87
CA LEU A 141 -1.47 10.86 13.09
C LEU A 141 0.02 10.99 12.75
N TRP A 142 0.28 11.19 11.46
CA TRP A 142 1.61 11.44 10.91
C TRP A 142 1.78 12.91 10.59
N THR A 143 2.98 13.45 10.79
CA THR A 143 3.33 14.76 10.27
C THR A 143 3.66 14.62 8.78
N ILE A 144 3.05 15.44 7.92
CA ILE A 144 3.31 15.46 6.49
C ILE A 144 4.16 16.69 6.14
N THR A 145 5.28 16.46 5.47
CA THR A 145 6.03 17.48 4.73
C THR A 145 6.08 17.10 3.26
N THR A 146 6.30 18.08 2.39
CA THR A 146 6.30 17.86 0.93
C THR A 146 7.63 18.30 0.33
N LYS A 147 8.03 17.65 -0.78
CA LYS A 147 9.23 17.99 -1.52
C LYS A 147 8.98 17.79 -3.01
N GLU A 148 9.42 18.74 -3.83
CA GLU A 148 9.52 18.59 -5.28
C GLU A 148 10.98 18.42 -5.66
N SER A 149 11.26 17.54 -6.60
CA SER A 149 12.60 17.30 -7.16
C SER A 149 12.48 16.98 -8.65
N GLY A 150 13.61 16.91 -9.36
CA GLY A 150 13.63 16.48 -10.76
C GLY A 150 13.18 15.03 -10.97
N GLU A 151 13.10 14.22 -9.89
CA GLU A 151 12.66 12.82 -9.95
C GLU A 151 11.14 12.67 -9.73
N GLY A 152 10.49 13.65 -9.08
CA GLY A 152 9.06 13.57 -8.79
C GLY A 152 8.62 14.50 -7.66
N SER A 153 7.32 14.43 -7.35
CA SER A 153 6.72 15.08 -6.17
C SER A 153 6.59 14.08 -5.03
N SER A 154 6.97 14.48 -3.82
CA SER A 154 7.02 13.59 -2.66
C SER A 154 6.19 14.12 -1.49
N ALA A 155 5.49 13.19 -0.80
CA ALA A 155 4.92 13.39 0.52
C ALA A 155 5.73 12.56 1.53
N ILE A 156 6.23 13.20 2.57
CA ILE A 156 7.08 12.61 3.60
C ILE A 156 6.29 12.56 4.89
N PHE A 157 5.99 11.34 5.35
CA PHE A 157 5.26 11.03 6.57
C PHE A 157 6.27 10.70 7.66
N THR A 158 6.23 11.40 8.78
CA THR A 158 7.12 11.16 9.91
C THR A 158 6.35 11.00 11.21
N ARG A 159 6.82 10.10 12.06
CA ARG A 159 6.36 9.97 13.45
C ARG A 159 7.41 9.36 14.34
N THR A 160 7.25 9.59 15.64
CA THR A 160 7.96 8.87 16.70
C THR A 160 7.00 7.88 17.36
N SER A 161 7.37 6.59 17.36
CA SER A 161 6.67 5.55 18.11
C SER A 161 7.43 5.38 19.45
N PRO A 162 6.85 5.75 20.60
CA PRO A 162 7.56 5.73 21.87
C PRO A 162 7.87 4.30 22.35
N ASP A 163 8.86 4.18 23.25
CA ASP A 163 9.17 2.90 23.93
C ASP A 163 7.93 2.35 24.63
N GLY A 164 7.60 1.10 24.37
CA GLY A 164 6.44 0.41 24.92
C GLY A 164 5.13 0.62 24.15
N GLU A 165 5.09 1.41 23.07
CA GLU A 165 3.88 1.54 22.22
C GLU A 165 3.47 0.14 21.72
N GLU A 166 2.20 -0.23 21.96
CA GLU A 166 1.62 -1.56 21.65
C GLU A 166 2.44 -2.75 22.17
N GLY A 167 3.33 -2.53 23.19
CA GLY A 167 4.19 -3.54 23.81
C GLY A 167 5.57 -3.70 23.18
N TYR A 168 5.90 -2.97 22.13
CA TYR A 168 7.21 -3.05 21.47
C TYR A 168 8.29 -2.28 22.23
N PRO A 169 9.52 -2.85 22.38
CA PRO A 169 10.62 -2.12 23.02
C PRO A 169 11.22 -1.05 22.12
N GLY A 170 11.77 -0.03 22.75
CA GLY A 170 12.53 1.05 22.12
C GLY A 170 11.68 2.13 21.48
N THR A 171 12.24 3.34 21.46
CA THR A 171 11.69 4.48 20.72
C THR A 171 12.08 4.32 19.25
N LEU A 172 11.08 4.30 18.36
CA LEU A 172 11.30 4.17 16.92
C LEU A 172 11.01 5.49 16.22
N GLN A 173 12.02 6.07 15.55
CA GLN A 173 11.84 7.17 14.62
C GLN A 173 11.51 6.62 13.24
N VAL A 174 10.38 7.01 12.66
CA VAL A 174 9.91 6.47 11.39
C VAL A 174 9.69 7.58 10.37
N ARG A 175 10.16 7.34 9.15
CA ARG A 175 9.87 8.15 7.98
C ARG A 175 9.43 7.24 6.83
N VAL A 176 8.26 7.54 6.26
CA VAL A 176 7.76 6.90 5.03
C VAL A 176 7.60 7.99 3.98
N THR A 177 8.16 7.79 2.79
CA THR A 177 8.08 8.76 1.70
C THR A 177 7.33 8.14 0.52
N TYR A 178 6.28 8.81 0.07
CA TYR A 178 5.59 8.52 -1.18
C TYR A 178 6.08 9.49 -2.24
N THR A 179 6.68 8.99 -3.31
CA THR A 179 7.14 9.80 -4.45
C THR A 179 6.42 9.36 -5.71
N LEU A 180 5.73 10.29 -6.37
CA LEU A 180 5.13 10.05 -7.67
C LEU A 180 6.02 10.66 -8.76
N THR A 181 6.53 9.82 -9.67
CA THR A 181 7.46 10.23 -10.74
C THR A 181 6.76 10.46 -12.08
N ASP A 182 7.42 11.17 -13.00
CA ASP A 182 6.97 11.34 -14.39
C ASP A 182 7.08 10.05 -15.24
N LYS A 183 7.70 9.00 -14.68
CA LYS A 183 7.74 7.66 -15.27
C LYS A 183 6.55 6.80 -14.87
N ASN A 184 5.53 7.41 -14.22
CA ASN A 184 4.36 6.72 -13.67
C ASN A 184 4.72 5.72 -12.56
N GLU A 185 5.71 6.03 -11.75
CA GLU A 185 6.14 5.22 -10.62
C GLU A 185 5.64 5.87 -9.32
N LEU A 186 5.02 5.08 -8.46
CA LEU A 186 4.86 5.38 -7.05
C LEU A 186 5.98 4.67 -6.29
N ILE A 187 6.92 5.46 -5.77
CA ILE A 187 8.01 4.95 -4.95
C ILE A 187 7.62 5.09 -3.48
N LEU A 188 7.72 4.00 -2.74
CA LEU A 188 7.48 3.92 -1.31
C LEU A 188 8.83 3.64 -0.63
N ASP A 189 9.37 4.65 0.04
CA ASP A 189 10.61 4.55 0.82
C ASP A 189 10.28 4.52 2.30
N TYR A 190 10.78 3.51 2.99
CA TYR A 190 10.68 3.36 4.43
C TYR A 190 12.05 3.51 5.08
N HIS A 191 12.10 4.27 6.15
CA HIS A 191 13.31 4.45 6.95
C HIS A 191 12.94 4.47 8.42
N ALA A 192 13.67 3.72 9.26
CA ALA A 192 13.49 3.79 10.70
C ALA A 192 14.80 3.60 11.45
N THR A 193 14.90 4.22 12.64
CA THR A 193 15.99 4.05 13.60
C THR A 193 15.42 3.85 15.00
N THR A 194 16.17 3.20 15.88
CA THR A 194 15.73 2.88 17.25
C THR A 194 16.82 3.10 18.28
N ASP A 195 16.42 3.33 19.54
CA ASP A 195 17.32 3.41 20.70
C ASP A 195 17.50 2.08 21.45
N LYS A 196 16.65 1.06 21.16
CA LYS A 196 16.75 -0.31 21.70
C LYS A 196 16.46 -1.32 20.62
N PRO A 197 16.97 -2.57 20.70
CA PRO A 197 16.61 -3.63 19.77
C PRO A 197 15.08 -3.82 19.74
N THR A 198 14.50 -3.87 18.53
CA THR A 198 13.05 -4.00 18.33
C THR A 198 12.74 -4.64 16.99
N PRO A 199 11.68 -5.47 16.87
CA PRO A 199 11.24 -5.95 15.57
C PRO A 199 10.55 -4.82 14.78
N VAL A 200 10.93 -4.69 13.50
CA VAL A 200 10.37 -3.73 12.55
C VAL A 200 10.03 -4.45 11.24
N ASN A 201 8.82 -4.27 10.76
CA ASN A 201 8.37 -4.74 9.46
C ASN A 201 7.29 -3.77 8.95
N LEU A 202 7.69 -2.83 8.10
CA LEU A 202 6.79 -1.80 7.58
C LEU A 202 6.29 -2.21 6.19
N THR A 203 5.00 -1.95 5.93
CA THR A 203 4.40 -2.19 4.62
C THR A 203 3.26 -1.20 4.33
N GLN A 204 2.71 -1.27 3.11
CA GLN A 204 1.59 -0.46 2.64
C GLN A 204 0.40 -1.36 2.30
N HIS A 205 -0.76 -1.12 2.93
CA HIS A 205 -1.94 -1.99 2.84
C HIS A 205 -2.99 -1.46 1.84
N THR A 206 -2.55 -1.07 0.66
CA THR A 206 -3.47 -0.63 -0.40
C THR A 206 -4.25 -1.80 -0.97
N TYR A 207 -5.58 -1.64 -1.03
CA TYR A 207 -6.47 -2.57 -1.73
C TYR A 207 -6.64 -2.12 -3.17
N TRP A 208 -6.18 -2.91 -4.10
CA TRP A 208 -6.18 -2.64 -5.54
C TRP A 208 -7.38 -3.25 -6.25
N ASN A 209 -7.97 -2.51 -7.18
CA ASN A 209 -8.83 -3.01 -8.23
C ASN A 209 -8.54 -2.24 -9.53
N LEU A 210 -7.80 -2.83 -10.46
CA LEU A 210 -7.36 -2.15 -11.68
C LEU A 210 -8.48 -1.91 -12.69
N ALA A 211 -9.63 -2.57 -12.55
CA ALA A 211 -10.84 -2.24 -13.32
C ALA A 211 -11.45 -0.89 -12.90
N GLY A 212 -11.10 -0.43 -11.70
CA GLY A 212 -11.59 0.76 -11.02
C GLY A 212 -12.32 0.42 -9.73
N GLU A 213 -12.29 1.33 -8.76
CA GLU A 213 -13.03 1.20 -7.51
C GLU A 213 -14.54 1.02 -7.82
N GLY A 214 -15.18 0.05 -7.15
CA GLY A 214 -16.59 -0.26 -7.37
C GLY A 214 -16.92 -0.99 -8.69
N SER A 215 -15.92 -1.46 -9.45
CA SER A 215 -16.13 -2.18 -10.73
C SER A 215 -16.39 -3.68 -10.59
N GLY A 216 -16.62 -4.18 -9.38
CA GLY A 216 -16.85 -5.62 -9.12
C GLY A 216 -15.63 -6.30 -8.55
N ASP A 217 -15.52 -7.62 -8.77
CA ASP A 217 -14.44 -8.43 -8.19
C ASP A 217 -13.11 -8.36 -8.99
N ILE A 218 -12.06 -8.92 -8.37
CA ILE A 218 -10.70 -8.94 -8.94
C ILE A 218 -10.35 -10.30 -9.56
N LEU A 219 -11.31 -11.22 -9.69
CA LEU A 219 -11.04 -12.60 -10.10
C LEU A 219 -10.54 -12.72 -11.54
N GLY A 220 -10.92 -11.77 -12.41
CA GLY A 220 -10.45 -11.67 -13.79
C GLY A 220 -9.06 -11.05 -13.94
N HIS A 221 -8.51 -10.42 -12.91
CA HIS A 221 -7.16 -9.86 -12.94
C HIS A 221 -6.11 -10.96 -13.08
N GLN A 222 -5.10 -10.73 -13.91
CA GLN A 222 -3.97 -11.63 -14.10
C GLN A 222 -2.83 -11.21 -13.17
N LEU A 223 -2.39 -12.15 -12.33
CA LEU A 223 -1.29 -11.97 -11.39
C LEU A 223 -0.08 -12.80 -11.83
N THR A 224 1.10 -12.20 -11.74
CA THR A 224 2.40 -12.87 -11.81
C THR A 224 3.19 -12.53 -10.56
N ILE A 225 3.82 -13.53 -9.91
CA ILE A 225 4.71 -13.32 -8.75
C ILE A 225 6.04 -14.03 -9.02
N ASN A 226 7.15 -13.31 -8.87
CA ASN A 226 8.51 -13.85 -9.02
C ASN A 226 8.95 -14.59 -7.76
N ALA A 227 8.36 -15.76 -7.53
CA ALA A 227 8.65 -16.60 -6.37
C ALA A 227 8.46 -18.08 -6.69
N ASP A 228 9.44 -18.91 -6.29
CA ASP A 228 9.37 -20.37 -6.40
C ASP A 228 8.80 -21.02 -5.14
N ARG A 229 8.68 -20.25 -4.05
CA ARG A 229 8.23 -20.73 -2.74
C ARG A 229 7.29 -19.74 -2.07
N PHE A 230 6.52 -20.25 -1.13
CA PHE A 230 5.67 -19.46 -0.24
C PHE A 230 5.79 -20.00 1.19
N THR A 231 5.29 -19.28 2.18
CA THR A 231 5.22 -19.72 3.57
C THR A 231 3.84 -20.31 3.85
N PRO A 232 3.70 -21.64 3.99
CA PRO A 232 2.44 -22.27 4.42
C PRO A 232 2.07 -21.80 5.83
N VAL A 233 0.76 -21.72 6.06
CA VAL A 233 0.20 -21.20 7.33
C VAL A 233 -0.57 -22.29 8.09
N ASP A 234 -0.70 -22.11 9.40
CA ASP A 234 -1.63 -22.85 10.24
C ASP A 234 -3.07 -22.29 10.12
N THR A 235 -4.01 -22.82 10.92
CA THR A 235 -5.42 -22.39 10.93
C THR A 235 -5.63 -20.97 11.47
N THR A 236 -4.60 -20.35 12.04
CA THR A 236 -4.62 -18.96 12.55
C THR A 236 -3.83 -18.01 11.66
N LEU A 237 -3.44 -18.47 10.45
CA LEU A 237 -2.66 -17.74 9.46
C LEU A 237 -1.23 -17.38 9.92
N ILE A 238 -0.66 -18.16 10.83
CA ILE A 238 0.74 -18.07 11.23
C ILE A 238 1.58 -19.01 10.36
N PRO A 239 2.71 -18.54 9.78
CA PRO A 239 3.62 -19.40 9.03
C PRO A 239 4.11 -20.58 9.86
N THR A 240 4.14 -21.77 9.26
CA THR A 240 4.64 -23.01 9.91
C THR A 240 6.16 -23.06 10.06
N GLY A 241 6.88 -22.13 9.44
CA GLY A 241 8.34 -22.13 9.33
C GLY A 241 8.85 -22.81 8.05
N GLU A 242 7.98 -23.51 7.33
CA GLU A 242 8.31 -24.12 6.04
C GLU A 242 8.37 -23.06 4.92
N LEU A 243 9.22 -23.31 3.92
CA LEU A 243 9.26 -22.59 2.64
C LEU A 243 8.86 -23.57 1.52
N ALA A 244 7.56 -23.78 1.32
CA ALA A 244 7.02 -24.75 0.40
C ALA A 244 7.11 -24.30 -1.07
N SER A 245 7.32 -25.27 -1.99
CA SER A 245 7.28 -24.99 -3.43
C SER A 245 5.89 -24.55 -3.89
N VAL A 246 5.84 -23.55 -4.79
CA VAL A 246 4.59 -23.18 -5.48
C VAL A 246 4.25 -24.14 -6.62
N SER A 247 5.24 -24.86 -7.16
CA SER A 247 5.10 -25.72 -8.35
C SER A 247 4.02 -26.79 -8.17
N GLY A 248 3.09 -26.89 -9.09
CA GLY A 248 2.00 -27.86 -9.04
C GLY A 248 0.91 -27.54 -8.01
N THR A 249 0.91 -26.33 -7.43
CA THR A 249 -0.06 -25.90 -6.42
C THR A 249 -0.91 -24.73 -6.94
N PRO A 250 -2.02 -24.36 -6.27
CA PRO A 250 -2.79 -23.15 -6.59
C PRO A 250 -1.98 -21.86 -6.44
N PHE A 251 -0.86 -21.91 -5.70
CA PHE A 251 0.01 -20.76 -5.40
C PHE A 251 1.05 -20.47 -6.50
N ASP A 252 1.06 -21.20 -7.59
CA ASP A 252 2.00 -21.01 -8.71
C ASP A 252 1.59 -19.84 -9.61
N PHE A 253 2.01 -18.64 -9.26
CA PHE A 253 1.84 -17.43 -10.06
C PHE A 253 3.10 -17.02 -10.83
N ARG A 254 4.02 -17.94 -11.11
CA ARG A 254 5.23 -17.64 -11.90
C ARG A 254 4.90 -17.28 -13.37
N GLN A 255 3.74 -17.66 -13.86
CA GLN A 255 3.19 -17.22 -15.14
C GLN A 255 1.91 -16.41 -14.92
N PRO A 256 1.57 -15.47 -15.84
CA PRO A 256 0.33 -14.69 -15.74
C PRO A 256 -0.88 -15.62 -15.59
N THR A 257 -1.57 -15.52 -14.47
CA THR A 257 -2.69 -16.40 -14.12
C THR A 257 -3.84 -15.57 -13.56
N ALA A 258 -5.05 -15.79 -14.07
CA ALA A 258 -6.24 -15.17 -13.51
C ALA A 258 -6.42 -15.58 -12.05
N ILE A 259 -6.66 -14.61 -11.15
CA ILE A 259 -6.79 -14.87 -9.70
C ILE A 259 -7.87 -15.91 -9.44
N GLY A 260 -9.01 -15.81 -10.14
CA GLY A 260 -10.14 -16.73 -10.00
C GLY A 260 -9.89 -18.15 -10.51
N ALA A 261 -8.83 -18.39 -11.31
CA ALA A 261 -8.64 -19.68 -11.96
C ALA A 261 -8.45 -20.86 -10.99
N ARG A 262 -7.89 -20.59 -9.80
CA ARG A 262 -7.52 -21.63 -8.85
C ARG A 262 -7.90 -21.32 -7.40
N ILE A 263 -8.47 -20.14 -7.14
CA ILE A 263 -8.73 -19.63 -5.77
C ILE A 263 -9.71 -20.50 -4.97
N ASP A 264 -10.60 -21.22 -5.65
CA ASP A 264 -11.62 -22.08 -5.03
C ASP A 264 -11.28 -23.58 -5.16
N GLN A 265 -10.04 -23.94 -5.54
CA GLN A 265 -9.60 -25.33 -5.56
C GLN A 265 -9.63 -25.96 -4.17
N ASN A 266 -9.88 -27.27 -4.09
CA ASN A 266 -9.82 -28.03 -2.87
C ASN A 266 -8.38 -28.19 -2.37
N ASN A 267 -7.85 -27.16 -1.72
CA ASN A 267 -6.50 -27.09 -1.19
C ASN A 267 -6.53 -26.59 0.27
N ASP A 268 -5.77 -27.25 1.15
CA ASP A 268 -5.81 -26.97 2.60
C ASP A 268 -5.34 -25.53 2.92
N GLN A 269 -4.37 -25.00 2.20
CA GLN A 269 -3.90 -23.64 2.43
C GLN A 269 -4.95 -22.60 1.98
N LEU A 270 -5.62 -22.81 0.84
CA LEU A 270 -6.71 -21.96 0.41
C LEU A 270 -7.91 -21.98 1.35
N LYS A 271 -8.18 -23.13 2.03
CA LYS A 271 -9.24 -23.22 3.04
C LYS A 271 -8.93 -22.40 4.29
N LYS A 272 -7.64 -22.34 4.71
CA LYS A 272 -7.21 -21.57 5.87
C LYS A 272 -7.37 -20.06 5.67
N GLY A 273 -7.03 -19.56 4.47
CA GLY A 273 -7.14 -18.13 4.13
C GLY A 273 -8.45 -17.72 3.46
N PRO A 274 -9.52 -18.52 3.41
CA PRO A 274 -10.67 -18.64 2.49
C PRO A 274 -10.40 -18.03 1.09
N GLY A 275 -9.22 -18.35 0.54
CA GLY A 275 -8.63 -17.81 -0.67
C GLY A 275 -7.14 -17.57 -0.47
N TYR A 276 -6.56 -16.60 -1.18
CA TYR A 276 -5.16 -16.22 -0.97
C TYR A 276 -5.06 -15.23 0.19
N ASP A 277 -4.24 -15.54 1.18
CA ASP A 277 -3.77 -14.69 2.27
C ASP A 277 -2.42 -15.24 2.77
N HIS A 278 -1.43 -15.22 1.88
CA HIS A 278 -0.15 -15.89 2.10
C HIS A 278 1.00 -15.00 1.68
N ASN A 279 2.20 -15.30 2.21
CA ASN A 279 3.44 -14.64 1.84
C ASN A 279 4.22 -15.49 0.83
N TRP A 280 4.58 -14.90 -0.31
CA TRP A 280 5.50 -15.48 -1.30
C TRP A 280 6.94 -15.10 -1.00
N VAL A 281 7.84 -16.06 -1.08
CA VAL A 281 9.29 -15.87 -0.92
C VAL A 281 9.86 -15.42 -2.25
N LEU A 282 10.19 -14.14 -2.37
CA LEU A 282 10.63 -13.53 -3.63
C LEU A 282 12.00 -14.06 -4.07
N ASN A 283 12.16 -14.32 -5.36
CA ASN A 283 13.42 -14.73 -5.99
C ASN A 283 14.33 -13.50 -6.19
N ARG A 284 15.01 -13.07 -5.14
CA ARG A 284 15.90 -11.91 -5.16
C ARG A 284 17.37 -12.32 -5.24
N LYS A 285 18.19 -11.51 -5.90
CA LYS A 285 19.64 -11.74 -6.08
C LYS A 285 20.50 -10.57 -5.59
N GLY A 286 19.99 -9.33 -5.71
CA GLY A 286 20.71 -8.12 -5.38
C GLY A 286 20.16 -7.39 -4.16
N SER A 287 20.72 -6.22 -3.85
CA SER A 287 20.29 -5.36 -2.75
C SER A 287 19.30 -4.28 -3.16
N GLY A 288 19.22 -3.94 -4.45
CA GLY A 288 18.28 -2.95 -4.98
C GLY A 288 16.86 -3.49 -5.15
N PRO A 289 15.89 -2.64 -5.57
CA PRO A 289 14.57 -3.13 -5.94
C PRO A 289 14.63 -4.06 -7.14
N GLU A 290 14.07 -5.26 -7.00
CA GLU A 290 13.95 -6.25 -8.07
C GLU A 290 12.49 -6.60 -8.31
N PHE A 291 12.17 -7.03 -9.54
CA PHE A 291 10.82 -7.44 -9.93
C PHE A 291 10.26 -8.47 -8.95
N ALA A 292 9.11 -8.14 -8.37
CA ALA A 292 8.40 -8.97 -7.41
C ALA A 292 7.08 -9.52 -7.98
N ALA A 293 6.25 -8.63 -8.55
CA ALA A 293 4.93 -9.01 -9.03
C ALA A 293 4.45 -8.09 -10.16
N ARG A 294 3.50 -8.62 -10.96
CA ARG A 294 2.72 -7.86 -11.94
C ARG A 294 1.26 -8.22 -11.81
N LEU A 295 0.41 -7.21 -11.67
CA LEU A 295 -1.04 -7.34 -11.72
C LEU A 295 -1.54 -6.64 -12.98
N ARG A 296 -2.42 -7.28 -13.76
CA ARG A 296 -3.03 -6.70 -14.95
C ARG A 296 -4.52 -6.95 -14.96
N ASP A 297 -5.30 -5.93 -15.25
CA ASP A 297 -6.69 -6.08 -15.65
C ASP A 297 -6.78 -6.19 -17.20
N PRO A 298 -7.19 -7.33 -17.75
CA PRO A 298 -7.26 -7.51 -19.22
C PRO A 298 -8.29 -6.60 -19.88
N GLN A 299 -9.33 -6.18 -19.18
CA GLN A 299 -10.40 -5.37 -19.74
C GLN A 299 -9.98 -3.91 -19.95
N SER A 300 -9.47 -3.26 -18.92
CA SER A 300 -8.99 -1.86 -18.99
C SER A 300 -7.59 -1.76 -19.60
N GLY A 301 -6.82 -2.84 -19.56
CA GLY A 301 -5.39 -2.87 -19.91
C GLY A 301 -4.49 -2.30 -18.83
N ARG A 302 -5.03 -1.77 -17.72
CA ARG A 302 -4.21 -1.26 -16.62
C ARG A 302 -3.33 -2.36 -16.05
N THR A 303 -2.07 -2.01 -15.84
CA THR A 303 -1.04 -2.89 -15.30
C THR A 303 -0.33 -2.17 -14.17
N LEU A 304 -0.11 -2.88 -13.07
CA LEU A 304 0.69 -2.50 -11.94
C LEU A 304 1.86 -3.47 -11.86
N GLU A 305 3.09 -2.97 -11.84
CA GLU A 305 4.29 -3.78 -11.66
C GLU A 305 5.02 -3.35 -10.38
N ILE A 306 5.39 -4.31 -9.55
CA ILE A 306 6.07 -4.08 -8.28
C ILE A 306 7.52 -4.55 -8.39
N ALA A 307 8.46 -3.66 -8.04
CA ALA A 307 9.83 -4.00 -7.72
C ALA A 307 10.12 -3.61 -6.26
N THR A 308 10.84 -4.45 -5.50
CA THR A 308 11.06 -4.21 -4.08
C THR A 308 12.41 -4.69 -3.59
N THR A 309 12.87 -4.10 -2.48
CA THR A 309 14.01 -4.60 -1.68
C THR A 309 13.58 -5.64 -0.63
N GLU A 310 12.28 -5.84 -0.41
CA GLU A 310 11.75 -6.77 0.58
C GLU A 310 11.92 -8.24 0.15
N PRO A 311 12.11 -9.17 1.08
CA PRO A 311 12.30 -10.59 0.77
C PRO A 311 10.98 -11.31 0.47
N GLY A 312 9.84 -10.74 0.80
CA GLY A 312 8.52 -11.35 0.68
C GLY A 312 7.46 -10.41 0.12
N LEU A 313 6.40 -11.04 -0.34
CA LEU A 313 5.18 -10.38 -0.81
C LEU A 313 3.97 -11.12 -0.25
N GLN A 314 3.18 -10.45 0.58
CA GLN A 314 1.86 -10.94 0.95
C GLN A 314 0.89 -10.64 -0.18
N PHE A 315 0.20 -11.69 -0.68
CA PHE A 315 -0.96 -11.53 -1.55
C PHE A 315 -2.21 -11.91 -0.77
N TYR A 316 -3.09 -10.92 -0.59
CA TYR A 316 -4.41 -11.07 0.03
C TYR A 316 -5.50 -10.75 -0.98
N SER A 317 -6.42 -11.68 -1.23
CA SER A 317 -7.44 -11.58 -2.27
C SER A 317 -8.77 -10.98 -1.80
N GLY A 318 -8.78 -10.20 -0.70
CA GLY A 318 -9.99 -9.52 -0.22
C GLY A 318 -11.06 -10.47 0.35
N ASN A 319 -10.65 -11.58 0.93
CA ASN A 319 -11.53 -12.68 1.33
C ASN A 319 -12.50 -12.33 2.47
N PHE A 320 -12.11 -11.37 3.33
CA PHE A 320 -12.87 -10.93 4.50
C PHE A 320 -13.70 -9.66 4.27
N LEU A 321 -13.70 -9.11 3.05
CA LEU A 321 -14.66 -8.08 2.67
C LEU A 321 -16.04 -8.71 2.56
N ASP A 322 -17.02 -8.22 3.33
CA ASP A 322 -18.32 -8.85 3.52
C ASP A 322 -19.51 -8.04 2.97
N GLY A 323 -19.23 -6.87 2.37
CA GLY A 323 -20.24 -5.97 1.82
C GLY A 323 -20.82 -4.97 2.83
N ALA A 324 -20.40 -5.00 4.11
CA ALA A 324 -20.89 -4.06 5.12
C ALA A 324 -20.39 -2.63 4.89
N LEU A 325 -19.21 -2.46 4.27
CA LEU A 325 -18.63 -1.16 3.99
C LEU A 325 -19.03 -0.66 2.61
N THR A 326 -19.50 0.58 2.52
CA THR A 326 -19.83 1.25 1.26
C THR A 326 -18.66 2.11 0.80
N GLY A 327 -18.20 1.86 -0.42
CA GLY A 327 -17.06 2.53 -1.04
C GLY A 327 -17.40 3.90 -1.64
N LYS A 328 -16.40 4.51 -2.31
CA LYS A 328 -16.46 5.83 -2.96
C LYS A 328 -17.52 5.90 -4.06
N SER A 329 -17.71 4.83 -4.81
CA SER A 329 -18.74 4.71 -5.85
C SER A 329 -20.17 4.50 -5.32
N GLY A 330 -20.38 4.48 -4.00
CA GLY A 330 -21.64 4.13 -3.38
C GLY A 330 -21.99 2.65 -3.41
N LYS A 331 -21.05 1.79 -3.83
CA LYS A 331 -21.22 0.33 -3.89
C LYS A 331 -20.61 -0.35 -2.66
N PRO A 332 -21.18 -1.50 -2.23
CA PRO A 332 -20.62 -2.26 -1.12
C PRO A 332 -19.28 -2.93 -1.53
N TYR A 333 -18.33 -2.98 -0.59
CA TYR A 333 -17.11 -3.74 -0.73
C TYR A 333 -17.37 -5.21 -0.37
N ALA A 334 -17.91 -5.95 -1.32
CA ALA A 334 -18.13 -7.38 -1.19
C ALA A 334 -16.82 -8.18 -1.27
N ARG A 335 -16.90 -9.45 -0.92
CA ARG A 335 -15.77 -10.39 -1.00
C ARG A 335 -15.07 -10.30 -2.35
N ARG A 336 -13.74 -10.15 -2.34
CA ARG A 336 -12.89 -10.13 -3.53
C ARG A 336 -13.10 -8.92 -4.46
N THR A 337 -13.62 -7.81 -3.96
CA THR A 337 -13.72 -6.55 -4.74
C THR A 337 -12.43 -5.74 -4.73
N GLY A 338 -11.43 -6.15 -3.97
CA GLY A 338 -10.08 -5.59 -3.95
C GLY A 338 -9.07 -6.63 -3.47
N LEU A 339 -7.81 -6.40 -3.76
CA LEU A 339 -6.68 -7.26 -3.35
C LEU A 339 -5.52 -6.43 -2.81
N CYS A 340 -4.70 -7.02 -1.93
CA CYS A 340 -3.48 -6.40 -1.43
C CYS A 340 -2.24 -7.14 -1.94
N LEU A 341 -1.18 -6.37 -2.23
CA LEU A 341 0.16 -6.85 -2.57
C LEU A 341 1.13 -6.10 -1.64
N GLU A 342 1.45 -6.70 -0.50
CA GLU A 342 2.20 -6.08 0.58
C GLU A 342 3.64 -6.59 0.56
N THR A 343 4.57 -5.74 0.12
CA THR A 343 6.00 -6.05 0.19
C THR A 343 6.47 -5.96 1.64
N GLN A 344 7.10 -7.01 2.14
CA GLN A 344 7.39 -7.15 3.58
C GLN A 344 8.45 -8.20 3.87
N HIS A 345 8.97 -8.22 5.10
CA HIS A 345 9.58 -9.40 5.68
C HIS A 345 8.49 -10.45 5.99
N PHE A 346 8.91 -11.72 6.16
CA PHE A 346 7.93 -12.78 6.35
C PHE A 346 7.18 -12.62 7.67
N PRO A 347 5.88 -12.97 7.72
CA PRO A 347 5.12 -12.94 8.97
C PRO A 347 5.78 -13.81 10.03
N ASP A 348 5.63 -13.43 11.31
CA ASP A 348 6.17 -14.13 12.48
C ASP A 348 7.71 -14.31 12.51
N SER A 349 8.47 -13.55 11.69
CA SER A 349 9.94 -13.66 11.65
C SER A 349 10.62 -13.59 13.02
N PRO A 350 10.16 -12.79 14.02
CA PRO A 350 10.78 -12.81 15.36
C PRO A 350 10.77 -14.17 16.05
N ASN A 351 9.87 -15.08 15.68
CA ASN A 351 9.71 -16.42 16.22
C ASN A 351 10.23 -17.53 15.28
N GLN A 352 10.67 -17.17 14.07
CA GLN A 352 11.10 -18.13 13.03
C GLN A 352 12.60 -17.94 12.72
N PRO A 353 13.50 -18.72 13.34
CA PRO A 353 14.95 -18.48 13.22
C PRO A 353 15.52 -18.70 11.81
N ASN A 354 14.78 -19.39 10.93
CA ASN A 354 15.12 -19.61 9.53
C ASN A 354 14.59 -18.53 8.58
N PHE A 355 13.82 -17.56 9.09
CA PHE A 355 13.33 -16.43 8.30
C PHE A 355 14.31 -15.24 8.36
N PRO A 356 14.30 -14.33 7.37
CA PRO A 356 15.06 -13.10 7.44
C PRO A 356 14.76 -12.33 8.72
N SER A 357 15.81 -11.88 9.43
CA SER A 357 15.65 -11.17 10.70
C SER A 357 14.98 -9.81 10.49
N THR A 358 14.03 -9.50 11.36
CA THR A 358 13.33 -8.20 11.43
C THR A 358 13.80 -7.34 12.59
N ILE A 359 14.86 -7.76 13.31
CA ILE A 359 15.32 -7.04 14.50
C ILE A 359 16.21 -5.88 14.10
N LEU A 360 15.70 -4.66 14.30
CA LEU A 360 16.48 -3.43 14.16
C LEU A 360 17.30 -3.20 15.45
N GLN A 361 18.60 -3.00 15.29
CA GLN A 361 19.55 -2.72 16.38
C GLN A 361 19.79 -1.20 16.50
N PRO A 362 20.06 -0.67 17.71
CA PRO A 362 20.55 0.70 17.89
C PRO A 362 21.80 0.97 17.02
N GLY A 363 21.85 2.16 16.43
CA GLY A 363 22.93 2.57 15.53
C GLY A 363 22.87 1.95 14.12
N LYS A 364 21.83 1.16 13.82
CA LYS A 364 21.50 0.69 12.48
C LYS A 364 20.21 1.37 12.00
N SER A 365 19.99 1.35 10.68
CA SER A 365 18.73 1.75 10.06
C SER A 365 17.98 0.55 9.50
N TYR A 366 16.65 0.64 9.51
CA TYR A 366 15.77 -0.13 8.65
C TYR A 366 15.54 0.71 7.39
N ASP A 367 15.87 0.16 6.25
CA ASP A 367 15.67 0.82 4.96
C ASP A 367 15.03 -0.16 3.99
N SER A 368 13.90 0.23 3.42
CA SER A 368 13.17 -0.56 2.45
C SER A 368 12.62 0.33 1.34
N ARG A 369 12.60 -0.18 0.12
CA ARG A 369 12.04 0.51 -1.05
C ARG A 369 11.16 -0.42 -1.86
N THR A 370 9.98 0.10 -2.21
CA THR A 370 9.07 -0.52 -3.18
C THR A 370 8.74 0.49 -4.27
N VAL A 371 8.83 0.05 -5.51
CA VAL A 371 8.47 0.84 -6.70
C VAL A 371 7.26 0.19 -7.36
N VAL A 372 6.18 0.94 -7.49
CA VAL A 372 4.96 0.51 -8.16
C VAL A 372 4.83 1.28 -9.47
N THR A 373 5.01 0.62 -10.61
CA THR A 373 4.97 1.25 -11.94
C THR A 373 3.62 0.99 -12.59
N PHE A 374 2.96 2.04 -13.08
CA PHE A 374 1.67 1.97 -13.75
C PHE A 374 1.82 2.11 -15.26
N SER A 375 1.11 1.26 -16.00
CA SER A 375 0.98 1.33 -17.47
C SER A 375 -0.39 0.83 -17.91
N ALA A 376 -0.74 1.07 -19.18
CA ALA A 376 -1.94 0.51 -19.79
C ALA A 376 -1.64 0.09 -21.23
N LYS A 377 -1.91 -1.20 -21.57
CA LYS A 377 -1.68 -1.77 -22.92
C LYS A 377 -2.82 -2.69 -23.33
#